data_a6bf90a158400533f0c54867b118119b
#
_entry.id   a6bf90a158400533f0c54867b118119b
#
_cell.length_a   1.000
_cell.length_b   1.000
_cell.length_c   1.000
_cell.angle_alpha   90.00
_cell.angle_beta   90.00
_cell.angle_gamma   90.00
#
_symmetry.space_group_name_H-M   'P 1'
#
loop_
_entity.id
_entity.type
_entity.pdbx_description
1 polymer ?
#
loop_
_entity_poly.entity_id
_entity_poly.type
_entity_poly.pdbx_seq_one_letter_code
_entity_poly.pdbx_strand_id
1 'polypeptide(L)'
;MSDFAYLKTLNKGQYEAATTIHGPVRILAGAGSGKTHTLISRVAYMVDSGIPPEQILLLTFTNNAAKNMVKRAAALSNPACAKITACTYHSFCAKLLRVYSRYIGIPNNFSILAPTEAEDAMRLVK
;
A
#
# COMPACT_ATOMS: atom_id res chain seq x y z
N MET A 1 -19.97 15.45 9.30
CA MET A 1 -19.77 14.74 8.01
C MET A 1 -18.82 15.59 7.18
N SER A 2 -17.67 15.07 6.90
CA SER A 2 -16.70 15.75 6.05
C SER A 2 -17.21 15.73 4.61
N ASP A 3 -17.51 16.89 4.07
CA ASP A 3 -18.15 17.07 2.76
C ASP A 3 -17.12 17.07 1.61
N PHE A 4 -16.26 16.05 1.60
CA PHE A 4 -15.26 15.91 0.54
C PHE A 4 -15.94 15.53 -0.77
N ALA A 5 -15.72 16.35 -1.81
CA ALA A 5 -16.39 16.19 -3.12
C ALA A 5 -16.19 14.80 -3.75
N TYR A 6 -15.04 14.20 -3.59
CA TYR A 6 -14.74 12.86 -4.14
C TYR A 6 -15.54 11.74 -3.49
N LEU A 7 -16.00 11.90 -2.25
CA LEU A 7 -16.86 10.92 -1.59
C LEU A 7 -18.26 10.83 -2.24
N LYS A 8 -18.73 11.92 -2.84
CA LYS A 8 -20.02 11.97 -3.52
C LYS A 8 -20.07 11.12 -4.80
N THR A 9 -18.91 10.76 -5.33
CA THR A 9 -18.80 9.89 -6.53
C THR A 9 -18.87 8.40 -6.19
N LEU A 10 -18.83 8.04 -4.90
CA LEU A 10 -18.82 6.67 -4.43
C LEU A 10 -20.23 6.16 -4.21
N ASN A 11 -20.47 4.87 -4.57
CA ASN A 11 -21.69 4.22 -4.12
C ASN A 11 -21.63 3.90 -2.61
N LYS A 12 -22.76 3.45 -2.03
CA LYS A 12 -22.86 3.23 -0.59
C LYS A 12 -21.77 2.32 -0.01
N GLY A 13 -21.49 1.19 -0.65
CA GLY A 13 -20.46 0.25 -0.18
C GLY A 13 -19.04 0.81 -0.32
N GLN A 14 -18.76 1.51 -1.41
CA GLN A 14 -17.49 2.19 -1.61
C GLN A 14 -17.29 3.31 -0.60
N TYR A 15 -18.33 4.09 -0.32
CA TYR A 15 -18.30 5.14 0.68
C TYR A 15 -17.99 4.57 2.07
N GLU A 16 -18.71 3.54 2.49
CA GLU A 16 -18.48 2.87 3.77
C GLU A 16 -17.05 2.33 3.87
N ALA A 17 -16.58 1.64 2.80
CA ALA A 17 -15.21 1.13 2.74
C ALA A 17 -14.14 2.24 2.80
N ALA A 18 -14.39 3.39 2.17
CA ALA A 18 -13.45 4.51 2.15
C ALA A 18 -13.39 5.25 3.49
N THR A 19 -14.52 5.37 4.18
CA THR A 19 -14.64 6.21 5.40
C THR A 19 -14.47 5.45 6.72
N THR A 20 -14.57 4.12 6.72
CA THR A 20 -14.32 3.29 7.92
C THR A 20 -12.82 3.18 8.16
N ILE A 21 -12.25 4.05 8.98
CA ILE A 21 -10.79 4.11 9.24
C ILE A 21 -10.37 3.09 10.30
N HIS A 22 -11.15 2.94 11.35
CA HIS A 22 -10.79 2.12 12.51
C HIS A 22 -11.18 0.67 12.33
N GLY A 23 -10.27 -0.22 12.78
CA GLY A 23 -10.46 -1.66 12.72
C GLY A 23 -10.18 -2.27 11.34
N PRO A 24 -10.21 -3.61 11.25
CA PRO A 24 -9.99 -4.33 10.00
C PRO A 24 -11.20 -4.17 9.07
N VAL A 25 -10.94 -3.80 7.83
CA VAL A 25 -11.96 -3.67 6.78
C VAL A 25 -11.61 -4.61 5.63
N ARG A 26 -12.55 -5.50 5.27
CA ARG A 26 -12.44 -6.38 4.11
C ARG A 26 -13.37 -5.90 3.01
N ILE A 27 -12.84 -5.59 1.85
CA ILE A 27 -13.60 -5.14 0.67
C ILE A 27 -13.72 -6.30 -0.31
N LEU A 28 -14.93 -6.78 -0.53
CA LEU A 28 -15.23 -7.79 -1.54
C LEU A 28 -15.78 -7.07 -2.78
N ALA A 29 -15.06 -7.19 -3.89
CA ALA A 29 -15.41 -6.47 -5.10
C ALA A 29 -14.99 -7.25 -6.35
N GLY A 30 -15.87 -7.36 -7.32
CA GLY A 30 -15.61 -8.00 -8.62
C GLY A 30 -14.66 -7.20 -9.50
N ALA A 31 -14.26 -7.78 -10.63
CA ALA A 31 -13.50 -7.06 -11.64
C ALA A 31 -14.32 -5.86 -12.16
N GLY A 32 -13.66 -4.73 -12.38
CA GLY A 32 -14.33 -3.51 -12.88
C GLY A 32 -15.24 -2.78 -11.88
N SER A 33 -15.33 -3.23 -10.62
CA SER A 33 -16.20 -2.66 -9.60
C SER A 33 -15.68 -1.37 -8.94
N GLY A 34 -14.53 -0.83 -9.38
CA GLY A 34 -13.96 0.39 -8.83
C GLY A 34 -13.11 0.18 -7.56
N LYS A 35 -12.59 -1.05 -7.30
CA LYS A 35 -11.70 -1.31 -6.15
C LYS A 35 -10.57 -0.30 -5.98
N THR A 36 -9.86 -0.03 -7.06
CA THR A 36 -8.74 0.92 -7.04
C THR A 36 -9.22 2.34 -6.69
N HIS A 37 -10.35 2.76 -7.24
CA HIS A 37 -10.95 4.06 -6.93
C HIS A 37 -11.35 4.15 -5.45
N THR A 38 -11.95 3.10 -4.91
CA THR A 38 -12.30 3.00 -3.48
C THR A 38 -11.07 3.11 -2.58
N LEU A 39 -9.99 2.41 -2.91
CA LEU A 39 -8.74 2.47 -2.14
C LEU A 39 -8.07 3.86 -2.22
N ILE A 40 -8.07 4.49 -3.39
CA ILE A 40 -7.56 5.85 -3.56
C ILE A 40 -8.38 6.84 -2.73
N SER A 41 -9.70 6.72 -2.76
CA SER A 41 -10.59 7.56 -1.94
C SER A 41 -10.40 7.33 -0.44
N ARG A 42 -10.14 6.07 -0.02
CA ARG A 42 -9.81 5.75 1.36
C ARG A 42 -8.50 6.41 1.82
N VAL A 43 -7.45 6.34 1.00
CA VAL A 43 -6.17 7.01 1.29
C VAL A 43 -6.35 8.52 1.42
N ALA A 44 -7.07 9.13 0.47
CA ALA A 44 -7.38 10.56 0.51
C ALA A 44 -8.16 10.91 1.78
N TYR A 45 -9.18 10.14 2.12
CA TYR A 45 -9.99 10.35 3.32
C TYR A 45 -9.20 10.23 4.62
N MET A 46 -8.27 9.28 4.72
CA MET A 46 -7.39 9.13 5.89
C MET A 46 -6.54 10.39 6.09
N VAL A 47 -5.92 10.91 5.02
CA VAL A 47 -5.11 12.14 5.08
C VAL A 47 -5.97 13.35 5.40
N ASP A 48 -7.12 13.51 4.77
CA ASP A 48 -8.06 14.62 5.02
C ASP A 48 -8.66 14.58 6.42
N SER A 49 -8.74 13.39 7.02
CA SER A 49 -9.18 13.19 8.42
C SER A 49 -8.06 13.45 9.43
N GLY A 50 -6.89 13.90 8.99
CA GLY A 50 -5.79 14.30 9.86
C GLY A 50 -4.79 13.18 10.21
N ILE A 51 -4.88 12.00 9.56
CA ILE A 51 -3.87 10.95 9.74
C ILE A 51 -2.60 11.40 9.01
N PRO A 52 -1.45 11.46 9.70
CA PRO A 52 -0.18 11.81 9.07
C PRO A 52 0.13 10.85 7.89
N PRO A 53 0.45 11.36 6.71
CA PRO A 53 0.75 10.51 5.54
C PRO A 53 1.84 9.46 5.79
N GLU A 54 2.81 9.79 6.64
CA GLU A 54 3.93 8.91 7.01
C GLU A 54 3.48 7.69 7.81
N GLN A 55 2.28 7.71 8.39
CA GLN A 55 1.67 6.60 9.11
C GLN A 55 0.80 5.71 8.22
N ILE A 56 0.67 6.04 6.94
CA ILE A 56 -0.13 5.29 5.97
C ILE A 56 0.79 4.43 5.11
N LEU A 57 0.53 3.12 5.11
CA LEU A 57 1.20 2.16 4.25
C LEU A 57 0.23 1.63 3.20
N LEU A 58 0.55 1.85 1.93
CA LEU A 58 -0.19 1.31 0.79
C LEU A 58 0.64 0.22 0.10
N LEU A 59 0.18 -1.02 0.22
CA LEU A 59 0.83 -2.17 -0.42
C LEU A 59 0.08 -2.56 -1.69
N THR A 60 0.83 -2.76 -2.76
CA THR A 60 0.31 -3.16 -4.07
C THR A 60 1.11 -4.32 -4.64
N PHE A 61 0.64 -4.88 -5.76
CA PHE A 61 1.34 -5.97 -6.43
C PHE A 61 2.50 -5.47 -7.31
N THR A 62 2.39 -4.26 -7.87
CA THR A 62 3.42 -3.68 -8.75
C THR A 62 3.82 -2.28 -8.31
N ASN A 63 5.08 -1.92 -8.56
CA ASN A 63 5.58 -0.57 -8.26
C ASN A 63 4.84 0.52 -9.06
N ASN A 64 4.46 0.23 -10.30
CA ASN A 64 3.70 1.17 -11.12
C ASN A 64 2.31 1.42 -10.54
N ALA A 65 1.62 0.38 -10.06
CA ALA A 65 0.33 0.53 -9.39
C ALA A 65 0.47 1.42 -8.14
N ALA A 66 1.49 1.17 -7.29
CA ALA A 66 1.75 1.98 -6.11
C ALA A 66 1.92 3.46 -6.45
N LYS A 67 2.81 3.78 -7.39
CA LYS A 67 3.06 5.16 -7.85
C LYS A 67 1.81 5.82 -8.41
N ASN A 68 1.06 5.11 -9.25
CA ASN A 68 -0.16 5.63 -9.84
C ASN A 68 -1.24 5.91 -8.80
N MET A 69 -1.39 5.04 -7.80
CA MET A 69 -2.37 5.23 -6.72
C MET A 69 -2.04 6.46 -5.88
N VAL A 70 -0.78 6.64 -5.50
CA VAL A 70 -0.31 7.84 -4.77
C VAL A 70 -0.58 9.11 -5.56
N LYS A 71 -0.18 9.14 -6.84
CA LYS A 71 -0.41 10.29 -7.73
C LYS A 71 -1.89 10.64 -7.85
N ARG A 72 -2.74 9.62 -8.00
CA ARG A 72 -4.20 9.80 -8.10
C ARG A 72 -4.81 10.26 -6.77
N ALA A 73 -4.35 9.75 -5.62
CA ALA A 73 -4.82 10.20 -4.32
C ALA A 73 -4.46 11.67 -4.07
N ALA A 74 -3.23 12.07 -4.41
CA ALA A 74 -2.79 13.46 -4.30
C ALA A 74 -3.58 14.41 -5.21
N ALA A 75 -3.91 13.97 -6.43
CA ALA A 75 -4.72 14.74 -7.36
C ALA A 75 -6.21 14.80 -6.97
N LEU A 76 -6.70 13.78 -6.25
CA LEU A 76 -8.10 13.67 -5.86
C LEU A 76 -8.47 14.65 -4.73
N SER A 77 -7.56 14.87 -3.79
CA SER A 77 -7.84 15.63 -2.57
C SER A 77 -6.65 16.50 -2.15
N ASN A 78 -5.61 15.90 -1.60
CA ASN A 78 -4.56 16.61 -0.87
C ASN A 78 -3.16 16.20 -1.38
N PRO A 79 -2.32 17.18 -1.82
CA PRO A 79 -0.95 16.91 -2.21
C PRO A 79 -0.12 16.17 -1.16
N ALA A 80 -0.47 16.27 0.13
CA ALA A 80 0.19 15.55 1.21
C ALA A 80 0.11 14.01 1.03
N CYS A 81 -0.87 13.49 0.29
CA CYS A 81 -0.94 12.07 -0.06
C CYS A 81 0.32 11.57 -0.79
N ALA A 82 1.10 12.47 -1.41
CA ALA A 82 2.36 12.10 -2.04
C ALA A 82 3.42 11.59 -1.05
N LYS A 83 3.27 11.86 0.24
CA LYS A 83 4.20 11.45 1.31
C LYS A 83 3.88 10.09 1.90
N ILE A 84 2.79 9.43 1.51
CA ILE A 84 2.48 8.09 2.02
C ILE A 84 3.53 7.06 1.57
N THR A 85 3.74 6.05 2.40
CA THR A 85 4.60 4.92 2.00
C THR A 85 3.82 3.99 1.10
N ALA A 86 4.13 3.98 -0.20
CA ALA A 86 3.51 3.11 -1.18
C ALA A 86 4.56 2.25 -1.89
N CYS A 87 4.41 0.94 -1.82
CA CYS A 87 5.36 -0.01 -2.42
C CYS A 87 4.72 -1.39 -2.60
N THR A 88 5.47 -2.30 -3.20
CA THR A 88 5.08 -3.72 -3.26
C THR A 88 5.35 -4.42 -1.93
N TYR A 89 4.68 -5.56 -1.69
CA TYR A 89 4.95 -6.42 -0.54
C TYR A 89 6.43 -6.80 -0.44
N HIS A 90 7.04 -7.22 -1.55
CA HIS A 90 8.46 -7.59 -1.58
C HIS A 90 9.38 -6.43 -1.21
N SER A 91 9.12 -5.23 -1.75
CA SER A 91 9.90 -4.04 -1.42
C SER A 91 9.77 -3.63 0.04
N PHE A 92 8.56 -3.75 0.60
CA PHE A 92 8.32 -3.48 2.01
C PHE A 92 9.03 -4.48 2.92
N CYS A 93 8.92 -5.79 2.63
CA CYS A 93 9.63 -6.83 3.38
C CYS A 93 11.14 -6.66 3.32
N ALA A 94 11.70 -6.32 2.15
CA ALA A 94 13.12 -6.05 2.02
C ALA A 94 13.56 -4.86 2.89
N LYS A 95 12.78 -3.79 2.95
CA LYS A 95 13.06 -2.65 3.84
C LYS A 95 13.03 -3.04 5.32
N LEU A 96 12.01 -3.81 5.74
CA LEU A 96 11.93 -4.31 7.11
C LEU A 96 13.14 -5.19 7.47
N LEU A 97 13.51 -6.10 6.60
CA LEU A 97 14.67 -6.95 6.81
C LEU A 97 15.97 -6.13 6.91
N ARG A 98 16.15 -5.08 6.12
CA ARG A 98 17.32 -4.18 6.25
C ARG A 98 17.45 -3.58 7.64
N VAL A 99 16.33 -3.27 8.28
CA VAL A 99 16.30 -2.65 9.61
C VAL A 99 16.43 -3.69 10.73
N TYR A 100 15.73 -4.82 10.59
CA TYR A 100 15.52 -5.79 11.68
C TYR A 100 16.26 -7.12 11.51
N SER A 101 17.00 -7.34 10.42
CA SER A 101 17.66 -8.62 10.10
C SER A 101 18.59 -9.11 11.21
N ARG A 102 19.24 -8.20 11.94
CA ARG A 102 20.12 -8.54 13.07
C ARG A 102 19.41 -9.33 14.18
N TYR A 103 18.13 -9.12 14.39
CA TYR A 103 17.35 -9.82 15.42
C TYR A 103 17.09 -11.29 15.09
N ILE A 104 17.25 -11.68 13.83
CA ILE A 104 17.12 -13.04 13.32
C ILE A 104 18.45 -13.62 12.83
N GLY A 105 19.58 -12.99 13.19
CA GLY A 105 20.91 -13.46 12.85
C GLY A 105 21.34 -13.26 11.39
N ILE A 106 20.64 -12.43 10.63
CA ILE A 106 20.98 -12.09 9.25
C ILE A 106 21.70 -10.73 9.23
N PRO A 107 22.89 -10.61 8.58
CA PRO A 107 23.56 -9.34 8.46
C PRO A 107 22.73 -8.36 7.62
N ASN A 108 22.76 -7.08 7.96
CA ASN A 108 21.96 -6.06 7.25
C ASN A 108 22.41 -5.80 5.80
N ASN A 109 23.59 -6.27 5.41
CA ASN A 109 24.12 -6.22 4.05
C ASN A 109 23.78 -7.45 3.21
N PHE A 110 22.78 -8.25 3.61
CA PHE A 110 22.36 -9.43 2.86
C PHE A 110 21.96 -9.09 1.41
N SER A 111 22.16 -10.06 0.51
CA SER A 111 21.69 -9.99 -0.88
C SER A 111 20.41 -10.80 -1.05
N ILE A 112 19.55 -10.34 -1.96
CA ILE A 112 18.36 -11.08 -2.38
C ILE A 112 18.73 -11.81 -3.66
N LEU A 113 18.68 -13.14 -3.64
CA LEU A 113 19.00 -13.97 -4.78
C LEU A 113 17.96 -13.81 -5.89
N ALA A 114 18.42 -13.80 -7.14
CA ALA A 114 17.53 -13.97 -8.29
C ALA A 114 16.97 -15.40 -8.29
N PRO A 115 15.81 -15.67 -8.94
CA PRO A 115 15.20 -17.00 -8.97
C PRO A 115 16.16 -18.10 -9.45
N THR A 116 16.97 -17.83 -10.48
CA THR A 116 17.98 -18.76 -11.00
C THR A 116 19.08 -19.03 -9.98
N GLU A 117 19.58 -18.02 -9.30
CA GLU A 117 20.59 -18.15 -8.24
C GLU A 117 20.05 -18.94 -7.04
N ALA A 118 18.76 -18.75 -6.70
CA ALA A 118 18.09 -19.50 -5.64
C ALA A 118 17.97 -21.00 -6.00
N GLU A 119 17.65 -21.34 -7.26
CA GLU A 119 17.63 -22.72 -7.74
C GLU A 119 19.01 -23.37 -7.66
N ASP A 120 20.06 -22.66 -8.08
CA ASP A 120 21.44 -23.16 -8.04
C ASP A 120 21.91 -23.38 -6.59
N ALA A 121 21.59 -22.44 -5.69
CA ALA A 121 21.86 -22.60 -4.26
C ALA A 121 21.16 -23.83 -3.67
N MET A 122 19.90 -24.07 -4.03
CA MET A 122 19.15 -25.24 -3.58
C MET A 122 19.72 -26.57 -4.10
N ARG A 123 20.33 -26.59 -5.29
CA ARG A 123 21.01 -27.79 -5.83
C ARG A 123 22.30 -28.13 -5.08
N LEU A 124 22.95 -27.13 -4.49
CA LEU A 124 24.21 -27.33 -3.73
C LEU A 124 23.94 -27.86 -2.29
N VAL A 125 22.72 -27.82 -1.79
CA VAL A 125 22.36 -28.26 -0.42
C VAL A 125 21.89 -29.71 -0.38
N LYS A 126 21.93 -30.45 -1.47
CA LYS A 126 21.58 -31.90 -1.52
C LYS A 126 22.68 -32.78 -1.05
#